data_1ae607ada0eb3ec8decfdb153293860e
#
_entry.id   1ae607ada0eb3ec8decfdb153293860e
#
_cell.length_a   1.000
_cell.length_b   1.000
_cell.length_c   1.000
_cell.angle_alpha   90.00
_cell.angle_beta   90.00
_cell.angle_gamma   90.00
#
_symmetry.space_group_name_H-M   'P 1'
#
loop_
_entity.id
_entity.type
_entity.pdbx_description
1 polymer ?
#
loop_
_entity_poly.entity_id
_entity_poly.type
_entity_poly.pdbx_seq_one_letter_code
_entity_poly.pdbx_strand_id
1 'polypeptide(L)'
;MKTTVNTTTSTTVFATVRTALRSALTSMLPLPRRGGSAAVALLPLTERVPAMAAPCRMHPAVYAIEAAVIDWARRTGLRADPGVGFHRMAGRAFAEFDAAAAALFAQWLTWLFHLDDELDEGSCRLDIFDGMLRGAAGHPLEAAFADLWRVTSARMSDRWRSRFAVGLQRQHDACRTEADNRAAGRMPTLEEYPELRRGTVGPYLYDLVEPCLRVEVPGWVHDGEPWRRLVDACSDVTAWCNDVASRPKERGDVHNFVVLAMRQLGLGEREATAWVLDRIADRCQDMQEAARRLPLADLAPKAARDVSKVACAYLAAPRAHLDWLLESQRYA
;
A
#
# COMPACT_ATOMS: atom_id res chain seq x y z
N MET A 1 24.36 3.96 69.91
CA MET A 1 24.87 4.27 68.55
C MET A 1 23.75 4.19 67.55
N LYS A 2 23.24 5.36 67.10
CA LYS A 2 22.18 5.44 66.07
C LYS A 2 22.86 5.75 64.75
N THR A 3 22.73 4.83 63.78
CA THR A 3 23.27 4.99 62.43
C THR A 3 22.22 5.67 61.58
N THR A 4 22.49 6.89 61.16
CA THR A 4 21.64 7.69 60.26
C THR A 4 22.00 7.29 58.82
N VAL A 5 21.04 6.71 58.08
CA VAL A 5 21.20 6.39 56.65
C VAL A 5 20.82 7.61 55.83
N ASN A 6 21.71 8.03 54.96
CA ASN A 6 21.66 9.27 54.15
C ASN A 6 20.74 9.02 52.95
N THR A 7 19.59 9.74 52.90
CA THR A 7 18.53 9.61 51.88
C THR A 7 18.71 10.57 50.67
N THR A 8 19.90 11.13 50.45
CA THR A 8 20.08 12.22 49.48
C THR A 8 20.50 11.76 48.07
N THR A 9 20.83 10.48 47.85
CA THR A 9 21.36 9.98 46.57
C THR A 9 20.29 9.52 45.56
N SER A 10 19.04 9.27 46.01
CA SER A 10 18.01 8.70 45.14
C SER A 10 17.31 9.75 44.26
N THR A 11 17.21 11.02 44.71
CA THR A 11 16.46 12.07 44.01
C THR A 11 17.21 12.62 42.79
N THR A 12 18.54 12.64 42.83
CA THR A 12 19.40 13.17 41.74
C THR A 12 19.45 12.24 40.53
N VAL A 13 19.42 10.92 40.75
CA VAL A 13 19.43 9.91 39.69
C VAL A 13 18.11 9.94 38.88
N PHE A 14 16.98 10.10 39.55
CA PHE A 14 15.67 10.20 38.88
C PHE A 14 15.51 11.52 38.09
N ALA A 15 16.10 12.62 38.53
CA ALA A 15 16.08 13.88 37.80
C ALA A 15 16.93 13.79 36.51
N THR A 16 18.10 13.15 36.56
CA THR A 16 19.01 12.98 35.41
C THR A 16 18.40 12.04 34.36
N VAL A 17 17.75 10.94 34.78
CA VAL A 17 17.07 10.03 33.86
C VAL A 17 15.86 10.68 33.19
N ARG A 18 15.11 11.51 33.90
CA ARG A 18 13.98 12.27 33.36
C ARG A 18 14.42 13.34 32.35
N THR A 19 15.58 13.98 32.56
CA THR A 19 16.15 14.97 31.63
C THR A 19 16.73 14.28 30.39
N ALA A 20 17.38 13.12 30.53
CA ALA A 20 17.88 12.32 29.43
C ALA A 20 16.74 11.75 28.56
N LEU A 21 15.65 11.28 29.17
CA LEU A 21 14.45 10.83 28.46
C LEU A 21 13.73 11.98 27.74
N ARG A 22 13.67 13.18 28.33
CA ARG A 22 13.13 14.36 27.65
C ARG A 22 14.03 14.80 26.47
N SER A 23 15.35 14.76 26.60
CA SER A 23 16.29 15.10 25.53
C SER A 23 16.24 14.06 24.39
N ALA A 24 16.10 12.76 24.72
CA ALA A 24 15.93 11.69 23.73
C ALA A 24 14.57 11.77 22.99
N LEU A 25 13.50 12.21 23.67
CA LEU A 25 12.20 12.45 23.03
C LEU A 25 12.18 13.73 22.17
N THR A 26 13.09 14.68 22.40
CA THR A 26 13.19 15.93 21.60
C THR A 26 14.11 15.76 20.38
N SER A 27 14.94 14.70 20.35
CA SER A 27 15.77 14.32 19.19
C SER A 27 15.08 13.29 18.25
N MET A 28 13.84 12.89 18.53
CA MET A 28 13.01 12.25 17.56
C MET A 28 12.72 13.26 16.45
N LEU A 29 13.10 12.91 15.23
CA LEU A 29 12.91 13.59 13.95
C LEU A 29 11.77 14.62 13.99
N PRO A 30 11.94 15.80 13.41
CA PRO A 30 10.88 16.79 13.35
C PRO A 30 9.65 16.11 12.79
N LEU A 31 8.57 16.09 13.59
CA LEU A 31 7.25 15.75 13.07
C LEU A 31 7.04 16.59 11.82
N PRO A 32 6.66 16.02 10.68
CA PRO A 32 6.42 16.78 9.48
C PRO A 32 5.50 17.94 9.87
N ARG A 33 5.84 19.14 9.42
CA ARG A 33 5.03 20.33 9.64
C ARG A 33 3.61 19.95 9.26
N ARG A 34 2.66 20.14 10.17
CA ARG A 34 1.21 20.02 9.94
C ARG A 34 0.75 21.11 8.95
N GLY A 35 1.17 21.00 7.71
CA GLY A 35 0.44 21.50 6.57
C GLY A 35 -0.63 20.44 6.32
N GLY A 36 -1.89 20.83 6.21
CA GLY A 36 -3.00 19.89 6.24
C GLY A 36 -2.99 18.90 5.07
N SER A 37 -2.28 17.79 5.23
CA SER A 37 -2.41 16.66 4.31
C SER A 37 -3.87 16.24 4.25
N ALA A 38 -4.42 16.10 3.06
CA ALA A 38 -5.78 15.62 2.86
C ALA A 38 -6.02 14.25 3.51
N ALA A 39 -4.96 13.47 3.68
CA ALA A 39 -4.99 12.20 4.39
C ALA A 39 -5.44 12.31 5.86
N VAL A 40 -5.41 13.50 6.47
CA VAL A 40 -5.98 13.74 7.82
C VAL A 40 -7.47 13.39 7.87
N ALA A 41 -8.19 13.48 6.76
CA ALA A 41 -9.59 13.06 6.65
C ALA A 41 -9.81 11.56 6.93
N LEU A 42 -8.74 10.74 6.84
CA LEU A 42 -8.77 9.30 7.13
C LEU A 42 -8.61 8.96 8.62
N LEU A 43 -8.17 9.91 9.47
CA LEU A 43 -7.94 9.65 10.90
C LEU A 43 -9.13 9.04 11.65
N PRO A 44 -10.41 9.37 11.34
CA PRO A 44 -11.53 8.71 12.00
C PRO A 44 -11.55 7.18 11.85
N LEU A 45 -10.90 6.61 10.83
CA LEU A 45 -10.75 5.16 10.67
C LEU A 45 -9.94 4.53 11.80
N THR A 46 -8.99 5.26 12.41
CA THR A 46 -8.17 4.74 13.52
C THR A 46 -8.97 4.54 14.81
N GLU A 47 -10.10 5.23 14.96
CA GLU A 47 -11.00 5.09 16.10
C GLU A 47 -12.10 4.06 15.84
N ARG A 48 -12.50 3.90 14.55
CA ARG A 48 -13.64 3.08 14.15
C ARG A 48 -13.28 1.65 13.77
N VAL A 49 -12.05 1.46 13.26
CA VAL A 49 -11.57 0.18 12.70
C VAL A 49 -10.47 -0.38 13.60
N PRO A 50 -10.72 -1.43 14.39
CA PRO A 50 -9.72 -2.00 15.31
C PRO A 50 -8.38 -2.36 14.63
N ALA A 51 -8.43 -2.87 13.40
CA ALA A 51 -7.23 -3.21 12.63
C ALA A 51 -6.39 -1.97 12.24
N MET A 52 -6.98 -0.78 12.30
CA MET A 52 -6.30 0.48 12.01
C MET A 52 -5.99 1.32 13.28
N ALA A 53 -6.32 0.83 14.47
CA ALA A 53 -6.21 1.62 15.71
C ALA A 53 -4.75 1.92 16.08
N ALA A 54 -3.84 0.97 15.92
CA ALA A 54 -2.43 1.13 16.27
C ALA A 54 -1.55 1.33 15.03
N PRO A 55 -0.56 2.25 15.05
CA PRO A 55 0.40 2.41 13.97
C PRO A 55 1.18 1.11 13.72
N CYS A 56 1.48 0.83 12.44
CA CYS A 56 2.36 -0.28 12.10
C CYS A 56 3.79 -0.01 12.59
N ARG A 57 4.45 -1.04 13.09
CA ARG A 57 5.88 -0.98 13.40
C ARG A 57 6.65 -0.73 12.11
N MET A 58 7.71 0.08 12.22
CA MET A 58 8.64 0.29 11.12
C MET A 58 9.70 -0.80 11.11
N HIS A 59 10.05 -1.31 9.94
CA HIS A 59 11.15 -2.25 9.76
C HIS A 59 12.46 -1.64 10.30
N PRO A 60 13.24 -2.36 11.13
CA PRO A 60 14.47 -1.82 11.74
C PRO A 60 15.53 -1.40 10.71
N ALA A 61 15.53 -2.01 9.52
CA ALA A 61 16.45 -1.69 8.43
C ALA A 61 15.85 -0.72 7.40
N VAL A 62 14.90 0.15 7.76
CA VAL A 62 14.18 1.05 6.83
C VAL A 62 15.13 1.91 5.98
N TYR A 63 16.24 2.38 6.52
CA TYR A 63 17.23 3.15 5.76
C TYR A 63 18.03 2.31 4.77
N ALA A 64 18.26 1.02 5.06
CA ALA A 64 18.87 0.10 4.09
C ALA A 64 17.89 -0.21 2.94
N ILE A 65 16.59 -0.31 3.24
CA ILE A 65 15.52 -0.46 2.25
C ILE A 65 15.49 0.78 1.35
N GLU A 66 15.52 1.99 1.92
CA GLU A 66 15.58 3.25 1.18
C GLU A 66 16.78 3.28 0.22
N ALA A 67 17.98 2.99 0.73
CA ALA A 67 19.20 2.97 -0.07
C ALA A 67 19.10 1.97 -1.24
N ALA A 68 18.53 0.79 -1.02
CA ALA A 68 18.31 -0.22 -2.05
C ALA A 68 17.33 0.26 -3.14
N VAL A 69 16.27 0.98 -2.77
CA VAL A 69 15.30 1.56 -3.73
C VAL A 69 15.97 2.65 -4.56
N ILE A 70 16.71 3.56 -3.94
CA ILE A 70 17.40 4.66 -4.63
C ILE A 70 18.44 4.11 -5.61
N ASP A 71 19.24 3.12 -5.18
CA ASP A 71 20.24 2.51 -6.03
C ASP A 71 19.63 1.77 -7.22
N TRP A 72 18.54 1.03 -6.99
CA TRP A 72 17.79 0.35 -8.04
C TRP A 72 17.20 1.36 -9.05
N ALA A 73 16.52 2.41 -8.58
CA ALA A 73 15.91 3.42 -9.45
C ALA A 73 16.97 4.10 -10.32
N ARG A 74 18.16 4.45 -9.75
CA ARG A 74 19.27 5.01 -10.51
C ARG A 74 19.75 4.07 -11.61
N ARG A 75 19.88 2.76 -11.35
CA ARG A 75 20.33 1.77 -12.33
C ARG A 75 19.32 1.55 -13.45
N THR A 76 18.04 1.70 -13.18
CA THR A 76 16.95 1.50 -14.17
C THR A 76 16.51 2.78 -14.87
N GLY A 77 17.13 3.92 -14.55
CA GLY A 77 16.78 5.21 -15.16
C GLY A 77 15.55 5.89 -14.57
N LEU A 78 14.97 5.32 -13.49
CA LEU A 78 13.87 5.93 -12.75
C LEU A 78 14.41 6.86 -11.65
N ARG A 79 13.55 7.73 -11.15
CA ARG A 79 13.84 8.55 -9.97
C ARG A 79 13.20 7.93 -8.72
N ALA A 80 13.94 7.89 -7.63
CA ALA A 80 13.38 7.61 -6.31
C ALA A 80 13.44 8.89 -5.50
N ASP A 81 12.28 9.44 -5.14
CA ASP A 81 12.17 10.57 -4.23
C ASP A 81 11.94 10.04 -2.81
N PRO A 82 12.91 10.22 -1.90
CA PRO A 82 12.76 9.78 -0.50
C PRO A 82 11.55 10.41 0.20
N GLY A 83 11.14 11.62 -0.22
CA GLY A 83 9.99 12.32 0.34
C GLY A 83 8.64 11.64 0.03
N VAL A 84 8.55 10.86 -1.04
CA VAL A 84 7.38 10.03 -1.34
C VAL A 84 7.27 8.87 -0.37
N GLY A 85 8.39 8.26 0.04
CA GLY A 85 8.43 7.34 1.17
C GLY A 85 7.92 5.92 0.91
N PHE A 86 8.03 5.36 -0.31
CA PHE A 86 7.64 3.97 -0.59
C PHE A 86 8.39 2.94 0.25
N HIS A 87 9.67 3.19 0.57
CA HIS A 87 10.45 2.39 1.50
C HIS A 87 9.82 2.33 2.90
N ARG A 88 9.15 3.40 3.34
CA ARG A 88 8.45 3.45 4.63
C ARG A 88 7.15 2.67 4.60
N MET A 89 6.38 2.76 3.51
CA MET A 89 5.17 1.96 3.30
C MET A 89 5.50 0.47 3.31
N ALA A 90 6.46 0.05 2.49
CA ALA A 90 6.92 -1.34 2.44
C ALA A 90 7.55 -1.77 3.78
N GLY A 91 8.34 -0.91 4.42
CA GLY A 91 8.93 -1.18 5.73
C GLY A 91 7.91 -1.42 6.83
N ARG A 92 6.70 -0.85 6.73
CA ARG A 92 5.60 -1.14 7.66
C ARG A 92 4.86 -2.42 7.29
N ALA A 93 4.56 -2.61 6.01
CA ALA A 93 3.86 -3.80 5.54
C ALA A 93 4.67 -5.08 5.79
N PHE A 94 5.99 -5.00 5.76
CA PHE A 94 6.93 -6.11 5.92
C PHE A 94 7.81 -5.98 7.17
N ALA A 95 7.34 -5.32 8.23
CA ALA A 95 8.15 -5.03 9.43
C ALA A 95 8.78 -6.25 10.11
N GLU A 96 8.13 -7.40 10.03
CA GLU A 96 8.55 -8.67 10.66
C GLU A 96 9.25 -9.63 9.65
N PHE A 97 9.49 -9.18 8.41
CA PHE A 97 10.09 -9.99 7.36
C PHE A 97 11.51 -9.54 7.01
N ASP A 98 12.11 -10.16 6.00
CA ASP A 98 13.44 -9.80 5.51
C ASP A 98 13.42 -8.40 4.86
N ALA A 99 14.47 -7.61 5.11
CA ALA A 99 14.64 -6.29 4.48
C ALA A 99 14.64 -6.36 2.93
N ALA A 100 15.12 -7.47 2.36
CA ALA A 100 15.09 -7.69 0.91
C ALA A 100 13.64 -7.83 0.38
N ALA A 101 12.73 -8.41 1.17
CA ALA A 101 11.31 -8.48 0.82
C ALA A 101 10.68 -7.08 0.74
N ALA A 102 10.92 -6.27 1.77
CA ALA A 102 10.45 -4.89 1.82
C ALA A 102 11.07 -4.02 0.71
N ALA A 103 12.37 -4.22 0.40
CA ALA A 103 13.05 -3.50 -0.67
C ALA A 103 12.46 -3.83 -2.05
N LEU A 104 12.24 -5.12 -2.35
CA LEU A 104 11.63 -5.55 -3.60
C LEU A 104 10.21 -4.99 -3.76
N PHE A 105 9.41 -5.04 -2.72
CA PHE A 105 8.06 -4.47 -2.75
C PHE A 105 8.08 -2.95 -2.93
N ALA A 106 8.99 -2.24 -2.26
CA ALA A 106 9.16 -0.80 -2.42
C ALA A 106 9.61 -0.40 -3.85
N GLN A 107 10.45 -1.22 -4.49
CA GLN A 107 10.85 -1.03 -5.90
C GLN A 107 9.65 -1.18 -6.83
N TRP A 108 8.79 -2.19 -6.61
CA TRP A 108 7.55 -2.35 -7.36
C TRP A 108 6.58 -1.18 -7.17
N LEU A 109 6.44 -0.67 -5.93
CA LEU A 109 5.64 0.54 -5.68
C LEU A 109 6.23 1.75 -6.41
N THR A 110 7.54 1.94 -6.37
CA THR A 110 8.21 3.03 -7.10
C THR A 110 7.92 2.94 -8.59
N TRP A 111 8.04 1.75 -9.19
CA TRP A 111 7.72 1.52 -10.60
C TRP A 111 6.25 1.80 -10.91
N LEU A 112 5.32 1.25 -10.10
CA LEU A 112 3.88 1.41 -10.31
C LEU A 112 3.45 2.89 -10.29
N PHE A 113 3.94 3.66 -9.33
CA PHE A 113 3.59 5.07 -9.25
C PHE A 113 4.22 5.92 -10.35
N HIS A 114 5.39 5.52 -10.90
CA HIS A 114 5.92 6.15 -12.10
C HIS A 114 5.07 5.84 -13.33
N LEU A 115 4.60 4.60 -13.48
CA LEU A 115 3.69 4.23 -14.56
C LEU A 115 2.38 5.04 -14.48
N ASP A 116 1.80 5.14 -13.28
CA ASP A 116 0.58 5.91 -13.00
C ASP A 116 0.75 7.39 -13.37
N ASP A 117 1.79 8.03 -12.84
CA ASP A 117 2.10 9.44 -13.11
C ASP A 117 2.33 9.70 -14.62
N GLU A 118 3.09 8.85 -15.31
CA GLU A 118 3.37 9.03 -16.74
C GLU A 118 2.15 8.79 -17.63
N LEU A 119 1.24 7.89 -17.24
CA LEU A 119 -0.03 7.69 -17.94
C LEU A 119 -0.97 8.90 -17.74
N ASP A 120 -1.05 9.42 -16.53
CA ASP A 120 -1.89 10.58 -16.21
C ASP A 120 -1.37 11.88 -16.88
N GLU A 121 -0.06 12.07 -16.93
CA GLU A 121 0.58 13.20 -17.62
C GLU A 121 0.56 13.07 -19.14
N GLY A 122 0.21 11.89 -19.69
CA GLY A 122 0.22 11.59 -21.11
C GLY A 122 1.64 11.49 -21.72
N SER A 123 2.67 11.39 -20.89
CA SER A 123 4.07 11.18 -21.32
C SER A 123 4.32 9.73 -21.71
N CYS A 124 3.48 8.80 -21.28
CA CYS A 124 3.45 7.42 -21.68
C CYS A 124 2.09 7.03 -22.26
N ARG A 125 2.05 6.04 -23.14
CA ARG A 125 0.84 5.52 -23.78
C ARG A 125 0.50 4.14 -23.23
N LEU A 126 -0.79 3.75 -23.35
CA LEU A 126 -1.27 2.43 -22.89
C LEU A 126 -0.60 1.24 -23.59
N ASP A 127 0.01 1.43 -24.78
CA ASP A 127 0.75 0.38 -25.48
C ASP A 127 2.03 -0.08 -24.76
N ILE A 128 2.45 0.65 -23.72
CA ILE A 128 3.55 0.25 -22.83
C ILE A 128 3.27 -1.10 -22.14
N PHE A 129 2.00 -1.39 -21.81
CA PHE A 129 1.62 -2.69 -21.22
C PHE A 129 1.89 -3.84 -22.18
N ASP A 130 1.60 -3.64 -23.46
CA ASP A 130 1.93 -4.60 -24.51
C ASP A 130 3.44 -4.79 -24.65
N GLY A 131 4.20 -3.70 -24.55
CA GLY A 131 5.67 -3.74 -24.53
C GLY A 131 6.20 -4.62 -23.41
N MET A 132 5.71 -4.41 -22.19
CA MET A 132 6.08 -5.20 -21.01
C MET A 132 5.78 -6.69 -21.17
N LEU A 133 4.57 -7.02 -21.66
CA LEU A 133 4.16 -8.41 -21.90
C LEU A 133 5.00 -9.11 -22.98
N ARG A 134 5.50 -8.37 -23.96
CA ARG A 134 6.42 -8.87 -25.00
C ARG A 134 7.89 -8.84 -24.62
N GLY A 135 8.23 -8.32 -23.42
CA GLY A 135 9.61 -8.18 -22.97
C GLY A 135 10.39 -7.05 -23.68
N ALA A 136 9.71 -5.99 -24.10
CA ALA A 136 10.36 -4.81 -24.63
C ALA A 136 11.15 -4.07 -23.52
N ALA A 137 12.15 -3.28 -23.93
CA ALA A 137 12.99 -2.49 -23.04
C ALA A 137 13.38 -1.15 -23.67
N GLY A 138 12.52 -0.61 -24.55
CA GLY A 138 12.74 0.67 -25.25
C GLY A 138 12.42 1.88 -24.40
N HIS A 139 11.56 1.73 -23.39
CA HIS A 139 11.17 2.77 -22.45
C HIS A 139 11.78 2.49 -21.06
N PRO A 140 12.16 3.51 -20.26
CA PRO A 140 12.69 3.29 -18.89
C PRO A 140 11.78 2.43 -18.00
N LEU A 141 10.46 2.61 -18.10
CA LEU A 141 9.49 1.79 -17.36
C LEU A 141 9.50 0.33 -17.81
N GLU A 142 9.66 0.03 -19.11
CA GLU A 142 9.79 -1.34 -19.61
C GLU A 142 11.08 -2.00 -19.11
N ALA A 143 12.20 -1.27 -19.16
CA ALA A 143 13.49 -1.77 -18.67
C ALA A 143 13.46 -2.04 -17.16
N ALA A 144 12.87 -1.13 -16.38
CA ALA A 144 12.68 -1.29 -14.94
C ALA A 144 11.75 -2.47 -14.61
N PHE A 145 10.65 -2.62 -15.36
CA PHE A 145 9.76 -3.77 -15.26
C PHE A 145 10.50 -5.09 -15.52
N ALA A 146 11.27 -5.16 -16.60
CA ALA A 146 12.02 -6.36 -16.95
C ALA A 146 13.04 -6.75 -15.86
N ASP A 147 13.71 -5.77 -15.22
CA ASP A 147 14.61 -6.03 -14.09
C ASP A 147 13.85 -6.57 -12.87
N LEU A 148 12.73 -5.94 -12.51
CA LEU A 148 11.86 -6.41 -11.41
C LEU A 148 11.29 -7.80 -11.70
N TRP A 149 10.77 -8.02 -12.91
CA TRP A 149 10.20 -9.29 -13.33
C TRP A 149 11.20 -10.43 -13.23
N ARG A 150 12.43 -10.21 -13.69
CA ARG A 150 13.52 -11.20 -13.63
C ARG A 150 13.77 -11.70 -12.19
N VAL A 151 13.78 -10.78 -11.22
CA VAL A 151 14.01 -11.12 -9.81
C VAL A 151 12.78 -11.78 -9.19
N THR A 152 11.61 -11.23 -9.48
CA THR A 152 10.33 -11.63 -8.88
C THR A 152 9.88 -13.00 -9.37
N SER A 153 9.92 -13.24 -10.70
CA SER A 153 9.41 -14.46 -11.30
C SER A 153 10.33 -15.68 -11.18
N ALA A 154 11.61 -15.48 -10.85
CA ALA A 154 12.65 -16.51 -10.90
C ALA A 154 12.33 -17.79 -10.10
N ARG A 155 11.57 -17.66 -9.02
CA ARG A 155 11.23 -18.76 -8.10
C ARG A 155 9.74 -19.11 -8.08
N MET A 156 8.96 -18.46 -8.93
CA MET A 156 7.51 -18.63 -8.98
C MET A 156 7.12 -19.65 -10.06
N SER A 157 6.01 -20.34 -9.83
CA SER A 157 5.47 -21.30 -10.80
C SER A 157 4.93 -20.60 -12.05
N ASP A 158 4.72 -21.37 -13.13
CA ASP A 158 4.06 -20.87 -14.33
C ASP A 158 2.63 -20.41 -14.06
N ARG A 159 1.94 -21.03 -13.10
CA ARG A 159 0.63 -20.60 -12.66
C ARG A 159 0.67 -19.16 -12.07
N TRP A 160 1.61 -18.90 -11.19
CA TRP A 160 1.79 -17.56 -10.63
C TRP A 160 2.14 -16.55 -11.72
N ARG A 161 3.08 -16.90 -12.63
CA ARG A 161 3.48 -16.01 -13.76
C ARG A 161 2.29 -15.67 -14.65
N SER A 162 1.45 -16.68 -14.97
CA SER A 162 0.24 -16.47 -15.76
C SER A 162 -0.76 -15.56 -15.05
N ARG A 163 -0.94 -15.75 -13.74
CA ARG A 163 -1.83 -14.91 -12.92
C ARG A 163 -1.36 -13.44 -12.90
N PHE A 164 -0.07 -13.23 -12.70
CA PHE A 164 0.52 -11.89 -12.76
C PHE A 164 0.29 -11.23 -14.13
N ALA A 165 0.53 -11.94 -15.22
CA ALA A 165 0.29 -11.43 -16.58
C ALA A 165 -1.18 -11.06 -16.81
N VAL A 166 -2.13 -11.89 -16.33
CA VAL A 166 -3.56 -11.57 -16.35
C VAL A 166 -3.85 -10.30 -15.52
N GLY A 167 -3.23 -10.16 -14.36
CA GLY A 167 -3.34 -8.95 -13.53
C GLY A 167 -2.86 -7.68 -14.24
N LEU A 168 -1.74 -7.78 -14.95
CA LEU A 168 -1.20 -6.68 -15.75
C LEU A 168 -2.14 -6.30 -16.91
N GLN A 169 -2.71 -7.31 -17.59
CA GLN A 169 -3.71 -7.09 -18.65
C GLN A 169 -4.97 -6.43 -18.10
N ARG A 170 -5.44 -6.85 -16.94
CA ARG A 170 -6.60 -6.21 -16.28
C ARG A 170 -6.34 -4.75 -15.94
N GLN A 171 -5.12 -4.40 -15.52
CA GLN A 171 -4.77 -2.99 -15.30
C GLN A 171 -4.81 -2.20 -16.60
N HIS A 172 -4.22 -2.73 -17.68
CA HIS A 172 -4.30 -2.11 -19.02
C HIS A 172 -5.75 -1.83 -19.44
N ASP A 173 -6.63 -2.82 -19.31
CA ASP A 173 -8.03 -2.71 -19.72
C ASP A 173 -8.79 -1.71 -18.86
N ALA A 174 -8.51 -1.66 -17.56
CA ALA A 174 -9.10 -0.69 -16.64
C ALA A 174 -8.64 0.75 -16.94
N CYS A 175 -7.33 0.96 -17.16
CA CYS A 175 -6.80 2.27 -17.56
C CYS A 175 -7.38 2.73 -18.90
N ARG A 176 -7.58 1.81 -19.86
CA ARG A 176 -8.27 2.10 -21.13
C ARG A 176 -9.71 2.54 -20.87
N THR A 177 -10.44 1.83 -20.01
CA THR A 177 -11.82 2.19 -19.65
C THR A 177 -11.90 3.58 -19.01
N GLU A 178 -10.95 3.93 -18.14
CA GLU A 178 -10.88 5.29 -17.59
C GLU A 178 -10.60 6.34 -18.67
N ALA A 179 -9.67 6.07 -19.57
CA ALA A 179 -9.36 6.98 -20.69
C ALA A 179 -10.59 7.18 -21.60
N ASP A 180 -11.30 6.11 -21.94
CA ASP A 180 -12.52 6.14 -22.74
C ASP A 180 -13.63 6.91 -22.02
N ASN A 181 -13.80 6.72 -20.70
CA ASN A 181 -14.74 7.46 -19.88
C ASN A 181 -14.42 8.97 -19.90
N ARG A 182 -13.14 9.34 -19.70
CA ARG A 182 -12.71 10.76 -19.76
C ARG A 182 -12.99 11.36 -21.13
N ALA A 183 -12.67 10.65 -22.21
CA ALA A 183 -12.91 11.11 -23.60
C ALA A 183 -14.42 11.29 -23.88
N ALA A 184 -15.26 10.42 -23.36
CA ALA A 184 -16.71 10.47 -23.55
C ALA A 184 -17.44 11.39 -22.55
N GLY A 185 -16.73 11.96 -21.56
CA GLY A 185 -17.36 12.68 -20.44
C GLY A 185 -18.27 11.79 -19.58
N ARG A 186 -18.02 10.47 -19.58
CA ARG A 186 -18.80 9.47 -18.83
C ARG A 186 -18.28 9.37 -17.40
N MET A 187 -19.19 9.36 -16.46
CA MET A 187 -18.92 9.06 -15.06
C MET A 187 -19.31 7.60 -14.76
N PRO A 188 -18.44 6.77 -14.17
CA PRO A 188 -18.85 5.44 -13.71
C PRO A 188 -19.88 5.55 -12.60
N THR A 189 -20.73 4.54 -12.44
CA THR A 189 -21.66 4.46 -11.31
C THR A 189 -20.93 4.06 -10.02
N LEU A 190 -21.58 4.30 -8.86
CA LEU A 190 -21.05 3.83 -7.56
C LEU A 190 -20.93 2.30 -7.49
N GLU A 191 -21.67 1.56 -8.30
CA GLU A 191 -21.61 0.10 -8.39
C GLU A 191 -20.48 -0.38 -9.30
N GLU A 192 -20.22 0.32 -10.43
CA GLU A 192 -19.15 -0.01 -11.38
C GLU A 192 -17.77 0.35 -10.83
N TYR A 193 -17.68 1.44 -10.08
CA TYR A 193 -16.41 2.03 -9.68
C TYR A 193 -15.49 1.09 -8.86
N PRO A 194 -15.96 0.33 -7.87
CA PRO A 194 -15.10 -0.56 -7.11
C PRO A 194 -14.32 -1.56 -7.96
N GLU A 195 -14.94 -2.16 -8.96
CA GLU A 195 -14.25 -3.10 -9.85
C GLU A 195 -13.28 -2.40 -10.80
N LEU A 196 -13.69 -1.27 -11.39
CA LEU A 196 -12.81 -0.45 -12.22
C LEU A 196 -11.58 0.00 -11.41
N ARG A 197 -11.79 0.48 -10.19
CA ARG A 197 -10.73 0.98 -9.32
C ARG A 197 -9.76 -0.12 -8.88
N ARG A 198 -10.24 -1.33 -8.56
CA ARG A 198 -9.37 -2.49 -8.34
C ARG A 198 -8.51 -2.81 -9.57
N GLY A 199 -9.06 -2.62 -10.77
CA GLY A 199 -8.30 -2.78 -12.01
C GLY A 199 -7.16 -1.78 -12.12
N THR A 200 -7.44 -0.48 -11.94
CA THR A 200 -6.45 0.60 -12.13
C THR A 200 -5.33 0.61 -11.10
N VAL A 201 -5.58 0.16 -9.87
CA VAL A 201 -4.53 -0.01 -8.83
C VAL A 201 -3.45 -1.03 -9.23
N GLY A 202 -3.77 -1.95 -10.14
CA GLY A 202 -2.87 -3.05 -10.53
C GLY A 202 -3.12 -4.29 -9.67
N PRO A 203 -3.99 -5.21 -10.10
CA PRO A 203 -4.37 -6.41 -9.32
C PRO A 203 -3.17 -7.29 -8.94
N TYR A 204 -2.15 -7.34 -9.78
CA TYR A 204 -0.90 -8.07 -9.54
C TYR A 204 -0.10 -7.55 -8.33
N LEU A 205 -0.35 -6.32 -7.84
CA LEU A 205 0.34 -5.77 -6.67
C LEU A 205 0.20 -6.68 -5.44
N TYR A 206 -0.95 -7.32 -5.29
CA TYR A 206 -1.21 -8.27 -4.21
C TYR A 206 -0.49 -9.59 -4.44
N ASP A 207 -0.36 -10.05 -5.69
CA ASP A 207 0.41 -11.24 -6.05
C ASP A 207 1.92 -11.08 -5.72
N LEU A 208 2.45 -9.86 -5.68
CA LEU A 208 3.85 -9.58 -5.35
C LEU A 208 4.23 -9.92 -3.91
N VAL A 209 3.27 -10.03 -3.01
CA VAL A 209 3.54 -10.43 -1.62
C VAL A 209 4.13 -11.85 -1.56
N GLU A 210 3.67 -12.74 -2.42
CA GLU A 210 4.16 -14.13 -2.47
C GLU A 210 5.66 -14.23 -2.79
N PRO A 211 6.18 -13.67 -3.90
CA PRO A 211 7.62 -13.70 -4.19
C PRO A 211 8.46 -12.89 -3.19
N CYS A 212 7.94 -11.77 -2.65
CA CYS A 212 8.62 -11.04 -1.59
C CYS A 212 8.84 -11.91 -0.35
N LEU A 213 7.86 -12.70 0.03
CA LEU A 213 7.94 -13.63 1.16
C LEU A 213 8.54 -14.99 0.79
N ARG A 214 8.89 -15.22 -0.48
CA ARG A 214 9.43 -16.48 -1.03
C ARG A 214 8.51 -17.68 -0.76
N VAL A 215 7.23 -17.45 -0.91
CA VAL A 215 6.17 -18.46 -0.78
C VAL A 215 5.26 -18.41 -1.99
N GLU A 216 4.45 -19.44 -2.18
CA GLU A 216 3.37 -19.43 -3.16
C GLU A 216 2.12 -20.03 -2.52
N VAL A 217 1.00 -19.32 -2.65
CA VAL A 217 -0.30 -19.77 -2.16
C VAL A 217 -0.79 -20.91 -3.06
N PRO A 218 -1.23 -22.07 -2.51
CA PRO A 218 -1.75 -23.14 -3.30
C PRO A 218 -2.92 -22.67 -4.19
N GLY A 219 -2.91 -23.11 -5.45
CA GLY A 219 -3.85 -22.58 -6.44
C GLY A 219 -5.31 -22.71 -6.04
N TRP A 220 -5.72 -23.81 -5.42
CA TRP A 220 -7.09 -24.01 -4.97
C TRP A 220 -7.49 -23.07 -3.82
N VAL A 221 -6.52 -22.63 -2.97
CA VAL A 221 -6.76 -21.61 -1.94
C VAL A 221 -6.93 -20.25 -2.61
N HIS A 222 -6.02 -19.91 -3.52
CA HIS A 222 -6.04 -18.66 -4.28
C HIS A 222 -7.35 -18.47 -5.06
N ASP A 223 -7.83 -19.52 -5.70
CA ASP A 223 -9.08 -19.50 -6.47
C ASP A 223 -10.33 -19.61 -5.58
N GLY A 224 -10.14 -19.85 -4.29
CA GLY A 224 -11.22 -19.94 -3.30
C GLY A 224 -11.88 -18.59 -3.02
N GLU A 225 -13.19 -18.63 -2.74
CA GLU A 225 -13.98 -17.42 -2.41
C GLU A 225 -13.37 -16.63 -1.24
N PRO A 226 -12.93 -17.24 -0.11
CA PRO A 226 -12.36 -16.49 1.00
C PRO A 226 -11.09 -15.70 0.62
N TRP A 227 -10.22 -16.29 -0.22
CA TRP A 227 -9.02 -15.60 -0.68
C TRP A 227 -9.34 -14.42 -1.59
N ARG A 228 -10.22 -14.61 -2.56
CA ARG A 228 -10.66 -13.52 -3.45
C ARG A 228 -11.28 -12.36 -2.67
N ARG A 229 -12.17 -12.66 -1.71
CA ARG A 229 -12.77 -11.63 -0.85
C ARG A 229 -11.72 -10.89 -0.02
N LEU A 230 -10.71 -11.59 0.49
CA LEU A 230 -9.62 -10.97 1.25
C LEU A 230 -8.83 -9.99 0.37
N VAL A 231 -8.45 -10.40 -0.83
CA VAL A 231 -7.69 -9.56 -1.79
C VAL A 231 -8.53 -8.37 -2.25
N ASP A 232 -9.77 -8.61 -2.69
CA ASP A 232 -10.67 -7.54 -3.14
C ASP A 232 -10.91 -6.50 -2.03
N ALA A 233 -11.14 -6.96 -0.81
CA ALA A 233 -11.36 -6.07 0.33
C ALA A 233 -10.10 -5.26 0.68
N CYS A 234 -8.92 -5.88 0.64
CA CYS A 234 -7.64 -5.18 0.85
C CYS A 234 -7.41 -4.12 -0.24
N SER A 235 -7.69 -4.45 -1.50
CA SER A 235 -7.59 -3.54 -2.63
C SER A 235 -8.54 -2.36 -2.48
N ASP A 236 -9.81 -2.59 -2.18
CA ASP A 236 -10.81 -1.54 -1.98
C ASP A 236 -10.39 -0.59 -0.86
N VAL A 237 -9.97 -1.11 0.29
CA VAL A 237 -9.55 -0.28 1.43
C VAL A 237 -8.36 0.61 1.04
N THR A 238 -7.33 0.08 0.41
CA THR A 238 -6.15 0.87 0.03
C THR A 238 -6.47 1.87 -1.07
N ALA A 239 -7.24 1.47 -2.10
CA ALA A 239 -7.64 2.33 -3.20
C ALA A 239 -8.55 3.49 -2.73
N TRP A 240 -9.55 3.23 -1.90
CA TRP A 240 -10.48 4.27 -1.43
C TRP A 240 -9.85 5.19 -0.38
N CYS A 241 -8.88 4.71 0.41
CA CYS A 241 -8.03 5.58 1.22
C CYS A 241 -7.19 6.52 0.34
N ASN A 242 -6.67 6.03 -0.79
CA ASN A 242 -5.98 6.85 -1.77
C ASN A 242 -6.92 7.91 -2.35
N ASP A 243 -8.14 7.55 -2.75
CA ASP A 243 -9.13 8.48 -3.30
C ASP A 243 -9.47 9.62 -2.33
N VAL A 244 -9.56 9.34 -1.03
CA VAL A 244 -9.76 10.39 -0.01
C VAL A 244 -8.54 11.30 0.08
N ALA A 245 -7.33 10.74 0.07
CA ALA A 245 -6.10 11.51 0.22
C ALA A 245 -5.74 12.31 -1.04
N SER A 246 -6.03 11.78 -2.23
CA SER A 246 -5.73 12.42 -3.53
C SER A 246 -6.78 13.45 -3.95
N ARG A 247 -7.95 13.46 -3.32
CA ARG A 247 -9.09 14.32 -3.69
C ARG A 247 -8.73 15.78 -4.00
N PRO A 248 -7.84 16.47 -3.24
CA PRO A 248 -7.48 17.85 -3.56
C PRO A 248 -6.66 18.03 -4.84
N LYS A 249 -5.91 16.98 -5.24
CA LYS A 249 -5.11 16.97 -6.47
C LYS A 249 -5.97 16.67 -7.69
N GLU A 250 -6.93 15.77 -7.54
CA GLU A 250 -7.82 15.27 -8.59
C GLU A 250 -9.08 16.11 -8.77
N ARG A 251 -8.95 17.44 -8.63
CA ARG A 251 -10.06 18.36 -8.81
C ARG A 251 -10.59 18.27 -10.25
N GLY A 252 -11.77 17.68 -10.38
CA GLY A 252 -12.46 17.53 -11.68
C GLY A 252 -12.36 16.13 -12.29
N ASP A 253 -11.52 15.24 -11.79
CA ASP A 253 -11.55 13.84 -12.20
C ASP A 253 -12.81 13.17 -11.59
N VAL A 254 -13.50 12.42 -12.44
CA VAL A 254 -14.70 11.67 -12.05
C VAL A 254 -14.36 10.26 -11.54
N HIS A 255 -13.10 9.83 -11.68
CA HIS A 255 -12.63 8.51 -11.22
C HIS A 255 -12.07 8.60 -9.80
N ASN A 256 -12.87 9.12 -8.89
CA ASN A 256 -12.56 9.21 -7.45
C ASN A 256 -13.83 8.95 -6.65
N PHE A 257 -13.79 8.05 -5.69
CA PHE A 257 -14.99 7.57 -4.99
C PHE A 257 -15.72 8.69 -4.22
N VAL A 258 -14.98 9.66 -3.68
CA VAL A 258 -15.58 10.83 -3.02
C VAL A 258 -16.33 11.69 -4.04
N VAL A 259 -15.75 11.90 -5.22
CA VAL A 259 -16.39 12.68 -6.30
C VAL A 259 -17.67 12.00 -6.77
N LEU A 260 -17.64 10.68 -6.94
CA LEU A 260 -18.82 9.90 -7.33
C LEU A 260 -19.94 10.01 -6.29
N ALA A 261 -19.60 9.85 -5.00
CA ALA A 261 -20.58 10.01 -3.91
C ALA A 261 -21.19 11.42 -3.90
N MET A 262 -20.37 12.47 -4.07
CA MET A 262 -20.86 13.84 -4.18
C MET A 262 -21.88 14.01 -5.33
N ARG A 263 -21.55 13.47 -6.50
CA ARG A 263 -22.33 13.68 -7.71
C ARG A 263 -23.61 12.85 -7.76
N GLN A 264 -23.52 11.57 -7.37
CA GLN A 264 -24.64 10.62 -7.54
C GLN A 264 -25.57 10.59 -6.33
N LEU A 265 -25.06 10.91 -5.13
CA LEU A 265 -25.89 10.97 -3.92
C LEU A 265 -26.28 12.41 -3.54
N GLY A 266 -25.80 13.43 -4.26
CA GLY A 266 -26.09 14.83 -3.95
C GLY A 266 -25.47 15.31 -2.63
N LEU A 267 -24.37 14.69 -2.18
CA LEU A 267 -23.72 14.97 -0.90
C LEU A 267 -22.73 16.14 -1.01
N GLY A 268 -22.59 16.89 0.08
CA GLY A 268 -21.46 17.79 0.25
C GLY A 268 -20.13 17.00 0.41
N GLU A 269 -18.98 17.64 0.15
CA GLU A 269 -17.67 16.96 0.18
C GLU A 269 -17.38 16.25 1.53
N ARG A 270 -17.73 16.89 2.64
CA ARG A 270 -17.56 16.29 3.98
C ARG A 270 -18.45 15.06 4.18
N GLU A 271 -19.69 15.11 3.70
CA GLU A 271 -20.64 14.01 3.82
C GLU A 271 -20.26 12.85 2.89
N ALA A 272 -19.83 13.15 1.67
CA ALA A 272 -19.32 12.17 0.74
C ALA A 272 -18.07 11.48 1.28
N THR A 273 -17.11 12.23 1.86
CA THR A 273 -15.95 11.68 2.54
C THR A 273 -16.36 10.74 3.68
N ALA A 274 -17.29 11.17 4.55
CA ALA A 274 -17.79 10.33 5.63
C ALA A 274 -18.43 9.04 5.11
N TRP A 275 -19.22 9.14 4.02
CA TRP A 275 -19.82 7.99 3.36
C TRP A 275 -18.76 7.01 2.83
N VAL A 276 -17.66 7.51 2.22
CA VAL A 276 -16.55 6.66 1.76
C VAL A 276 -15.84 6.00 2.94
N LEU A 277 -15.64 6.74 4.06
CA LEU A 277 -15.04 6.15 5.28
C LEU A 277 -15.90 5.01 5.85
N ASP A 278 -17.24 5.10 5.77
CA ASP A 278 -18.12 4.00 6.16
C ASP A 278 -17.89 2.76 5.28
N ARG A 279 -17.79 2.95 3.96
CA ARG A 279 -17.46 1.85 3.02
C ARG A 279 -16.10 1.22 3.29
N ILE A 280 -15.09 2.05 3.59
CA ILE A 280 -13.76 1.54 3.99
C ILE A 280 -13.85 0.71 5.27
N ALA A 281 -14.61 1.16 6.27
CA ALA A 281 -14.79 0.43 7.51
C ALA A 281 -15.49 -0.93 7.29
N ASP A 282 -16.54 -0.96 6.46
CA ASP A 282 -17.24 -2.18 6.08
C ASP A 282 -16.27 -3.17 5.39
N ARG A 283 -15.45 -2.67 4.45
CA ARG A 283 -14.46 -3.52 3.75
C ARG A 283 -13.36 -4.04 4.66
N CYS A 284 -12.95 -3.27 5.67
CA CYS A 284 -12.04 -3.78 6.69
C CYS A 284 -12.64 -4.95 7.49
N GLN A 285 -13.94 -4.95 7.76
CA GLN A 285 -14.63 -6.07 8.40
C GLN A 285 -14.69 -7.27 7.47
N ASP A 286 -15.07 -7.08 6.19
CA ASP A 286 -15.06 -8.12 5.15
C ASP A 286 -13.70 -8.81 5.04
N MET A 287 -12.62 -8.01 5.07
CA MET A 287 -11.25 -8.51 4.99
C MET A 287 -10.89 -9.42 6.15
N GLN A 288 -11.28 -9.02 7.38
CA GLN A 288 -11.06 -9.84 8.57
C GLN A 288 -11.89 -11.12 8.55
N GLU A 289 -13.15 -11.05 8.10
CA GLU A 289 -14.03 -12.19 8.00
C GLU A 289 -13.52 -13.18 6.94
N ALA A 290 -13.11 -12.69 5.78
CA ALA A 290 -12.51 -13.51 4.74
C ALA A 290 -11.24 -14.23 5.22
N ALA A 291 -10.38 -13.54 5.95
CA ALA A 291 -9.17 -14.14 6.53
C ALA A 291 -9.48 -15.25 7.53
N ARG A 292 -10.54 -15.12 8.35
CA ARG A 292 -10.98 -16.17 9.29
C ARG A 292 -11.52 -17.41 8.58
N ARG A 293 -12.02 -17.27 7.35
CA ARG A 293 -12.58 -18.36 6.54
C ARG A 293 -11.55 -19.06 5.64
N LEU A 294 -10.27 -18.64 5.70
CA LEU A 294 -9.23 -19.33 4.94
C LEU A 294 -9.14 -20.80 5.38
N PRO A 295 -9.02 -21.75 4.43
CA PRO A 295 -9.05 -23.19 4.72
C PRO A 295 -7.73 -23.70 5.28
N LEU A 296 -7.22 -23.07 6.35
CA LEU A 296 -5.91 -23.37 6.92
C LEU A 296 -5.83 -24.78 7.54
N ALA A 297 -6.95 -25.30 8.03
CA ALA A 297 -7.05 -26.64 8.61
C ALA A 297 -6.88 -27.75 7.57
N ASP A 298 -7.20 -27.46 6.30
CA ASP A 298 -7.14 -28.41 5.20
C ASP A 298 -5.75 -28.46 4.53
N LEU A 299 -4.81 -27.64 5.01
CA LEU A 299 -3.47 -27.50 4.47
C LEU A 299 -2.44 -28.27 5.29
N ALA A 300 -1.40 -28.78 4.62
CA ALA A 300 -0.21 -29.24 5.31
C ALA A 300 0.40 -28.09 6.14
N PRO A 301 1.05 -28.35 7.30
CA PRO A 301 1.49 -27.32 8.22
C PRO A 301 2.40 -26.24 7.61
N LYS A 302 3.23 -26.60 6.63
CA LYS A 302 4.06 -25.62 5.90
C LYS A 302 3.20 -24.70 5.04
N ALA A 303 2.30 -25.24 4.25
CA ALA A 303 1.41 -24.48 3.37
C ALA A 303 0.49 -23.56 4.18
N ALA A 304 -0.06 -24.05 5.30
CA ALA A 304 -0.88 -23.23 6.22
C ALA A 304 -0.10 -22.04 6.75
N ARG A 305 1.16 -22.22 7.15
CA ARG A 305 2.02 -21.10 7.58
C ARG A 305 2.32 -20.11 6.44
N ASP A 306 2.57 -20.61 5.24
CA ASP A 306 2.87 -19.76 4.08
C ASP A 306 1.64 -18.94 3.67
N VAL A 307 0.44 -19.54 3.60
CA VAL A 307 -0.83 -18.85 3.38
C VAL A 307 -1.09 -17.81 4.47
N SER A 308 -0.87 -18.16 5.74
CA SER A 308 -1.05 -17.23 6.87
C SER A 308 -0.11 -16.02 6.79
N LYS A 309 1.15 -16.21 6.36
CA LYS A 309 2.09 -15.09 6.18
C LYS A 309 1.59 -14.09 5.15
N VAL A 310 1.13 -14.56 4.01
CA VAL A 310 0.59 -13.69 2.94
C VAL A 310 -0.68 -12.99 3.42
N ALA A 311 -1.59 -13.72 4.06
CA ALA A 311 -2.82 -13.14 4.61
C ALA A 311 -2.53 -12.07 5.69
N CYS A 312 -1.53 -12.28 6.56
CA CYS A 312 -1.11 -11.29 7.55
C CYS A 312 -0.56 -10.01 6.89
N ALA A 313 0.21 -10.14 5.80
CA ALA A 313 0.68 -8.97 5.05
C ALA A 313 -0.50 -8.17 4.46
N TYR A 314 -1.53 -8.83 3.93
CA TYR A 314 -2.74 -8.16 3.46
C TYR A 314 -3.50 -7.46 4.60
N LEU A 315 -3.64 -8.13 5.75
CA LEU A 315 -4.31 -7.54 6.92
C LEU A 315 -3.57 -6.31 7.48
N ALA A 316 -2.24 -6.25 7.32
CA ALA A 316 -1.43 -5.11 7.73
C ALA A 316 -1.42 -3.95 6.70
N ALA A 317 -1.67 -4.25 5.42
CA ALA A 317 -1.55 -3.28 4.33
C ALA A 317 -2.40 -2.01 4.51
N PRO A 318 -3.69 -2.06 4.94
CA PRO A 318 -4.51 -0.87 5.15
C PRO A 318 -3.89 0.12 6.13
N ARG A 319 -3.39 -0.35 7.26
CA ARG A 319 -2.77 0.53 8.24
C ARG A 319 -1.40 1.03 7.79
N ALA A 320 -0.58 0.19 7.17
CA ALA A 320 0.71 0.59 6.60
C ALA A 320 0.52 1.67 5.52
N HIS A 321 -0.52 1.53 4.69
CA HIS A 321 -0.90 2.50 3.68
C HIS A 321 -1.39 3.82 4.30
N LEU A 322 -2.27 3.77 5.30
CA LEU A 322 -2.73 4.95 6.03
C LEU A 322 -1.56 5.73 6.66
N ASP A 323 -0.66 5.04 7.36
CA ASP A 323 0.52 5.67 7.96
C ASP A 323 1.41 6.34 6.90
N TRP A 324 1.53 5.71 5.72
CA TRP A 324 2.27 6.28 4.60
C TRP A 324 1.57 7.51 4.00
N LEU A 325 0.25 7.47 3.79
CA LEU A 325 -0.52 8.62 3.28
C LEU A 325 -0.37 9.86 4.18
N LEU A 326 -0.30 9.65 5.50
CA LEU A 326 -0.13 10.73 6.49
C LEU A 326 1.28 11.34 6.49
N GLU A 327 2.31 10.61 6.04
CA GLU A 327 3.71 11.01 6.07
C GLU A 327 4.25 11.42 4.69
N SER A 328 3.64 10.94 3.61
CA SER A 328 4.13 11.13 2.25
C SER A 328 4.00 12.58 1.79
N GLN A 329 5.07 13.10 1.18
CA GLN A 329 5.03 14.40 0.52
C GLN A 329 4.16 14.40 -0.74
N ARG A 330 3.75 13.21 -1.23
CA ARG A 330 2.87 13.08 -2.40
C ARG A 330 1.48 13.72 -2.17
N TYR A 331 1.03 13.77 -0.91
CA TYR A 331 -0.30 14.27 -0.50
C TYR A 331 -0.22 15.47 0.46
N ALA A 332 0.94 16.12 0.55
CA ALA A 332 1.18 17.29 1.39
C ALA A 332 0.67 18.59 0.76
#